data_3f46f3ebe595c171be8e55a62e8e749c
#
_entry.id   3f46f3ebe595c171be8e55a62e8e749c
#
_cell.length_a   1.000
_cell.length_b   1.000
_cell.length_c   1.000
_cell.angle_alpha   90.00
_cell.angle_beta   90.00
_cell.angle_gamma   90.00
#
_symmetry.space_group_name_H-M   'P 1'
#
loop_
_entity.id
_entity.type
_entity.pdbx_description
1 polymer ?
#
loop_
_entity_poly.entity_id
_entity_poly.type
_entity_poly.pdbx_seq_one_letter_code
_entity_poly.pdbx_strand_id
1 'polypeptide(L)'
;MTRLGRKKQFNPNESEKTRKLKIAVIAQDLQLLKDIQKFFAEADKPYSISVTSGGVEQVVAAVEQEQPDLLILEGHDFGPMELQILNRVTSRFPGLGVFTLGQEQAPERLIEIMRAGVREVLPTPLARNVLIEAVDRFQQRIELARKPVHQCKVLAFVSCKGGSGATFLATNIAYALAALENKRVALFDFNLQFGDASLFLHDSPPPTSIADVARQIQRLDGSFLASSMIPILPNFGMLAAPEEPEKAAIIKPEHVKRLFQVAMQYYDFVIVDIGRELDAISISVLDQADLIFPVLQQSLPSIRNAKRMTNAFRALNYPDDKLRLVVNR
;
A
#
# COMPACT_ATOMS: atom_id res chain seq x y z
N MET A 1 -40.12 -28.19 17.72
CA MET A 1 -40.03 -26.77 18.04
C MET A 1 -38.60 -26.44 18.43
N THR A 2 -37.77 -25.99 17.49
CA THR A 2 -36.35 -25.68 17.76
C THR A 2 -36.10 -24.24 17.27
N ARG A 3 -35.70 -23.38 18.20
CA ARG A 3 -35.50 -21.95 18.00
C ARG A 3 -34.33 -21.71 17.02
N LEU A 4 -34.63 -21.10 15.85
CA LEU A 4 -33.64 -20.54 14.94
C LEU A 4 -33.03 -19.30 15.60
N GLY A 5 -31.70 -19.35 15.79
CA GLY A 5 -30.91 -18.21 16.24
C GLY A 5 -30.96 -17.04 15.26
N ARG A 6 -31.23 -15.85 15.76
CA ARG A 6 -31.17 -14.60 15.03
C ARG A 6 -29.75 -14.36 14.52
N LYS A 7 -29.57 -14.37 13.20
CA LYS A 7 -28.34 -13.85 12.56
C LYS A 7 -28.24 -12.35 12.88
N LYS A 8 -27.15 -11.96 13.54
CA LYS A 8 -26.77 -10.54 13.66
C LYS A 8 -26.60 -9.98 12.25
N GLN A 9 -27.41 -9.01 11.88
CA GLN A 9 -27.19 -8.20 10.70
C GLN A 9 -25.86 -7.46 10.86
N PHE A 10 -24.95 -7.68 9.92
CA PHE A 10 -23.70 -6.94 9.79
C PHE A 10 -24.05 -5.50 9.40
N ASN A 11 -23.79 -4.56 10.29
CA ASN A 11 -23.99 -3.13 10.04
C ASN A 11 -22.64 -2.55 9.54
N PRO A 12 -22.52 -2.16 8.26
CA PRO A 12 -21.25 -1.70 7.69
C PRO A 12 -20.76 -0.35 8.25
N ASN A 13 -21.56 0.33 9.09
CA ASN A 13 -21.22 1.64 9.65
C ASN A 13 -20.59 1.61 11.05
N GLU A 14 -20.23 0.46 11.63
CA GLU A 14 -19.69 0.38 13.00
C GLU A 14 -18.14 0.33 13.08
N SER A 15 -17.39 0.46 12.01
CA SER A 15 -15.92 0.26 12.03
C SER A 15 -15.03 1.44 11.62
N GLU A 16 -15.54 2.65 11.48
CA GLU A 16 -14.71 3.85 11.39
C GLU A 16 -14.78 4.71 12.67
N LYS A 17 -14.34 4.15 13.79
CA LYS A 17 -13.88 5.00 14.90
C LYS A 17 -12.56 5.65 14.45
N THR A 18 -12.64 6.86 13.92
CA THR A 18 -11.49 7.73 13.65
C THR A 18 -10.64 7.79 14.93
N ARG A 19 -9.50 7.10 14.94
CA ARG A 19 -8.59 7.11 16.09
C ARG A 19 -8.11 8.55 16.27
N LYS A 20 -8.35 9.12 17.45
CA LYS A 20 -7.87 10.46 17.81
C LYS A 20 -6.34 10.52 17.68
N LEU A 21 -5.83 11.56 17.02
CA LEU A 21 -4.39 11.81 16.97
C LEU A 21 -3.87 12.11 18.38
N LYS A 22 -2.89 11.34 18.83
CA LYS A 22 -2.26 11.53 20.14
C LYS A 22 -1.13 12.54 20.02
N ILE A 23 -1.20 13.63 20.76
CA ILE A 23 -0.22 14.72 20.73
C ILE A 23 0.35 14.89 22.12
N ALA A 24 1.67 14.78 22.25
CA ALA A 24 2.39 15.14 23.46
C ALA A 24 3.01 16.53 23.26
N VAL A 25 2.83 17.40 24.24
CA VAL A 25 3.40 18.76 24.25
C VAL A 25 4.34 18.89 25.43
N ILE A 26 5.59 19.28 25.18
CA ILE A 26 6.61 19.50 26.21
C ILE A 26 7.11 20.92 26.07
N ALA A 27 6.96 21.71 27.11
CA ALA A 27 7.42 23.10 27.17
C ALA A 27 7.79 23.50 28.59
N GLN A 28 8.70 24.46 28.72
CA GLN A 28 9.06 25.09 30.00
C GLN A 28 8.09 26.22 30.34
N ASP A 29 7.61 26.93 29.32
CA ASP A 29 6.63 28.01 29.48
C ASP A 29 5.22 27.44 29.73
N LEU A 30 4.75 27.62 30.97
CA LEU A 30 3.41 27.21 31.39
C LEU A 30 2.28 27.96 30.67
N GLN A 31 2.53 29.20 30.22
CA GLN A 31 1.53 29.95 29.45
C GLN A 31 1.39 29.36 28.06
N LEU A 32 2.50 29.02 27.40
CA LEU A 32 2.52 28.35 26.11
C LEU A 32 1.77 27.01 26.16
N LEU A 33 1.96 26.21 27.22
CA LEU A 33 1.23 24.95 27.42
C LEU A 33 -0.30 25.18 27.46
N LYS A 34 -0.77 26.21 28.20
CA LYS A 34 -2.17 26.56 28.30
C LYS A 34 -2.75 27.03 26.95
N ASP A 35 -1.97 27.86 26.24
CA ASP A 35 -2.39 28.39 24.94
C ASP A 35 -2.54 27.25 23.91
N ILE A 36 -1.59 26.32 23.85
CA ILE A 36 -1.66 25.14 22.98
C ILE A 36 -2.85 24.26 23.34
N GLN A 37 -3.12 23.99 24.63
CA GLN A 37 -4.31 23.26 25.06
C GLN A 37 -5.60 23.93 24.60
N LYS A 38 -5.68 25.26 24.74
CA LYS A 38 -6.84 26.05 24.28
C LYS A 38 -7.01 25.97 22.77
N PHE A 39 -5.92 26.10 22.00
CA PHE A 39 -5.97 26.01 20.53
C PHE A 39 -6.55 24.68 20.04
N PHE A 40 -6.19 23.59 20.67
CA PHE A 40 -6.74 22.28 20.33
C PHE A 40 -8.16 22.04 20.88
N ALA A 41 -8.51 22.60 22.03
CA ALA A 41 -9.87 22.51 22.58
C ALA A 41 -10.90 23.24 21.69
N GLU A 42 -10.46 24.30 21.01
CA GLU A 42 -11.27 25.09 20.08
C GLU A 42 -11.22 24.57 18.63
N ALA A 43 -10.51 23.45 18.39
CA ALA A 43 -10.42 22.86 17.05
C ALA A 43 -11.62 21.95 16.78
N ASP A 44 -12.10 21.92 15.52
CA ASP A 44 -13.24 21.12 15.09
C ASP A 44 -12.98 19.60 15.11
N LYS A 45 -11.74 19.19 15.29
CA LYS A 45 -11.31 17.77 15.28
C LYS A 45 -10.95 17.29 16.69
N PRO A 46 -11.31 16.04 17.05
CA PRO A 46 -10.98 15.46 18.34
C PRO A 46 -9.50 15.02 18.40
N TYR A 47 -8.68 15.73 19.16
CA TYR A 47 -7.31 15.37 19.49
C TYR A 47 -7.22 14.74 20.90
N SER A 48 -6.20 13.91 21.17
CA SER A 48 -5.83 13.42 22.50
C SER A 48 -4.52 14.07 22.89
N ILE A 49 -4.55 15.02 23.83
CA ILE A 49 -3.42 15.86 24.16
C ILE A 49 -2.94 15.56 25.57
N SER A 50 -1.65 15.33 25.71
CA SER A 50 -0.94 15.34 26.97
C SER A 50 0.04 16.52 27.01
N VAL A 51 0.19 17.11 28.15
CA VAL A 51 1.11 18.23 28.36
C VAL A 51 2.05 17.94 29.53
N THR A 52 3.34 18.22 29.33
CA THR A 52 4.39 18.00 30.32
C THR A 52 5.24 19.25 30.40
N SER A 53 5.44 19.74 31.61
CA SER A 53 6.38 20.86 31.86
C SER A 53 7.81 20.32 31.88
N GLY A 54 8.70 20.89 31.05
CA GLY A 54 10.09 20.49 30.96
C GLY A 54 10.71 20.72 29.58
N GLY A 55 11.85 20.12 29.36
CA GLY A 55 12.63 20.24 28.13
C GLY A 55 12.86 18.89 27.45
N VAL A 56 13.94 18.79 26.67
CA VAL A 56 14.30 17.61 25.89
C VAL A 56 14.53 16.37 26.77
N GLU A 57 14.90 16.55 28.03
CA GLU A 57 15.12 15.46 28.98
C GLU A 57 13.85 14.64 29.29
N GLN A 58 12.65 15.23 29.16
CA GLN A 58 11.38 14.54 29.33
C GLN A 58 10.92 13.76 28.07
N VAL A 59 11.50 14.04 26.91
CA VAL A 59 11.05 13.49 25.63
C VAL A 59 11.03 11.95 25.64
N VAL A 60 12.09 11.31 26.14
CA VAL A 60 12.19 9.84 26.13
C VAL A 60 11.08 9.23 26.98
N ALA A 61 10.89 9.76 28.22
CA ALA A 61 9.86 9.25 29.12
C ALA A 61 8.44 9.45 28.57
N ALA A 62 8.15 10.64 28.05
CA ALA A 62 6.85 10.97 27.46
C ALA A 62 6.54 10.07 26.26
N VAL A 63 7.50 9.85 25.36
CA VAL A 63 7.29 9.02 24.16
C VAL A 63 7.12 7.55 24.53
N GLU A 64 7.86 7.02 25.51
CA GLU A 64 7.73 5.62 25.94
C GLU A 64 6.42 5.35 26.69
N GLN A 65 5.95 6.27 27.52
CA GLN A 65 4.74 6.10 28.32
C GLN A 65 3.46 6.34 27.51
N GLU A 66 3.43 7.39 26.73
CA GLU A 66 2.19 7.85 26.07
C GLU A 66 2.05 7.36 24.64
N GLN A 67 3.17 6.99 24.00
CA GLN A 67 3.23 6.60 22.60
C GLN A 67 2.46 7.58 21.70
N PRO A 68 2.86 8.87 21.68
CA PRO A 68 2.19 9.88 20.89
C PRO A 68 2.47 9.67 19.39
N ASP A 69 1.55 10.17 18.56
CA ASP A 69 1.74 10.25 17.13
C ASP A 69 2.55 11.48 16.74
N LEU A 70 2.41 12.56 17.53
CA LEU A 70 3.09 13.83 17.35
C LEU A 70 3.62 14.34 18.69
N LEU A 71 4.87 14.73 18.71
CA LEU A 71 5.51 15.48 19.80
C LEU A 71 5.69 16.94 19.38
N ILE A 72 5.21 17.86 20.21
CA ILE A 72 5.47 19.30 20.07
C ILE A 72 6.39 19.69 21.22
N LEU A 73 7.57 20.19 20.88
CA LEU A 73 8.63 20.50 21.84
C LEU A 73 9.01 21.98 21.76
N GLU A 74 8.95 22.68 22.89
CA GLU A 74 9.54 24.01 22.97
C GLU A 74 11.07 23.92 22.97
N GLY A 75 11.71 24.67 22.07
CA GLY A 75 13.16 24.73 22.03
C GLY A 75 13.64 25.74 20.99
N HIS A 76 14.44 26.71 21.49
CA HIS A 76 14.94 27.79 20.64
C HIS A 76 16.34 27.51 20.12
N ASP A 77 17.15 26.78 20.87
CA ASP A 77 18.54 26.46 20.49
C ASP A 77 18.95 25.11 21.08
N PHE A 78 18.72 24.06 20.32
CA PHE A 78 19.07 22.70 20.73
C PHE A 78 20.59 22.50 20.69
N GLY A 79 21.21 22.28 21.84
CA GLY A 79 22.60 21.87 21.89
C GLY A 79 22.89 20.52 21.27
N PRO A 80 24.17 20.14 21.04
CA PRO A 80 24.53 18.86 20.45
C PRO A 80 23.96 17.64 21.19
N MET A 81 23.88 17.70 22.55
CA MET A 81 23.29 16.62 23.35
C MET A 81 21.79 16.46 23.10
N GLU A 82 21.06 17.56 23.00
CA GLU A 82 19.61 17.58 22.78
C GLU A 82 19.26 17.04 21.38
N LEU A 83 20.04 17.46 20.38
CA LEU A 83 19.91 16.90 19.01
C LEU A 83 20.21 15.39 18.98
N GLN A 84 21.15 14.89 19.77
CA GLN A 84 21.39 13.45 19.90
C GLN A 84 20.20 12.71 20.54
N ILE A 85 19.55 13.29 21.55
CA ILE A 85 18.35 12.71 22.17
C ILE A 85 17.22 12.64 21.14
N LEU A 86 16.96 13.72 20.41
CA LEU A 86 15.95 13.77 19.37
C LEU A 86 16.21 12.73 18.27
N ASN A 87 17.44 12.64 17.79
CA ASN A 87 17.82 11.65 16.78
C ASN A 87 17.63 10.21 17.29
N ARG A 88 17.98 9.92 18.53
CA ARG A 88 17.77 8.59 19.14
C ARG A 88 16.27 8.24 19.22
N VAL A 89 15.44 9.19 19.64
CA VAL A 89 13.99 8.99 19.77
C VAL A 89 13.35 8.79 18.40
N THR A 90 13.64 9.64 17.43
CA THR A 90 13.08 9.56 16.08
C THR A 90 13.53 8.31 15.33
N SER A 91 14.76 7.84 15.57
CA SER A 91 15.27 6.58 15.01
C SER A 91 14.60 5.35 15.64
N ARG A 92 14.31 5.41 16.96
CA ARG A 92 13.64 4.29 17.67
C ARG A 92 12.13 4.25 17.40
N PHE A 93 11.51 5.39 17.12
CA PHE A 93 10.08 5.54 16.85
C PHE A 93 9.85 6.21 15.48
N PRO A 94 10.04 5.50 14.36
CA PRO A 94 9.98 6.09 13.01
C PRO A 94 8.61 6.70 12.63
N GLY A 95 7.55 6.29 13.32
CA GLY A 95 6.19 6.82 13.13
C GLY A 95 5.91 8.13 13.89
N LEU A 96 6.79 8.52 14.82
CA LEU A 96 6.65 9.75 15.61
C LEU A 96 6.96 10.97 14.74
N GLY A 97 6.03 11.94 14.70
CA GLY A 97 6.31 13.28 14.21
C GLY A 97 6.90 14.14 15.35
N VAL A 98 7.88 14.95 15.05
CA VAL A 98 8.41 15.93 16.00
C VAL A 98 8.31 17.31 15.39
N PHE A 99 7.60 18.20 16.07
CA PHE A 99 7.57 19.63 15.78
C PHE A 99 8.31 20.37 16.90
N THR A 100 9.05 21.40 16.54
CA THR A 100 9.70 22.27 17.52
C THR A 100 9.16 23.68 17.40
N LEU A 101 9.12 24.37 18.54
CA LEU A 101 8.69 25.76 18.61
C LEU A 101 9.92 26.62 18.82
N GLY A 102 10.20 27.56 17.92
CA GLY A 102 11.37 28.40 18.01
C GLY A 102 11.31 29.64 17.14
N GLN A 103 12.23 30.56 17.36
CA GLN A 103 12.39 31.71 16.48
C GLN A 103 13.03 31.31 15.18
N GLU A 104 12.96 32.19 14.18
CA GLU A 104 13.57 32.01 12.87
C GLU A 104 15.08 31.72 13.02
N GLN A 105 15.53 30.59 12.52
CA GLN A 105 16.90 30.09 12.68
C GLN A 105 17.69 30.28 11.38
N ALA A 106 19.02 30.38 11.50
CA ALA A 106 19.89 30.34 10.32
C ALA A 106 19.69 29.04 9.56
N PRO A 107 19.76 29.06 8.21
CA PRO A 107 19.50 27.88 7.36
C PRO A 107 20.33 26.64 7.75
N GLU A 108 21.58 26.82 8.15
CA GLU A 108 22.48 25.74 8.58
C GLU A 108 21.94 25.04 9.82
N ARG A 109 21.42 25.82 10.77
CA ARG A 109 20.87 25.31 12.02
C ARG A 109 19.57 24.56 11.80
N LEU A 110 18.73 25.05 10.91
CA LEU A 110 17.50 24.39 10.51
C LEU A 110 17.78 23.00 9.91
N ILE A 111 18.82 22.90 9.10
CA ILE A 111 19.26 21.61 8.51
C ILE A 111 19.71 20.63 9.60
N GLU A 112 20.43 21.07 10.63
CA GLU A 112 20.85 20.22 11.74
C GLU A 112 19.65 19.70 12.54
N ILE A 113 18.69 20.55 12.85
CA ILE A 113 17.45 20.20 13.56
C ILE A 113 16.64 19.20 12.73
N MET A 114 16.49 19.42 11.43
CA MET A 114 15.79 18.49 10.53
C MET A 114 16.52 17.13 10.41
N ARG A 115 17.86 17.12 10.40
CA ARG A 115 18.65 15.88 10.42
C ARG A 115 18.49 15.09 11.71
N ALA A 116 18.19 15.75 12.82
CA ALA A 116 17.86 15.09 14.08
C ALA A 116 16.45 14.48 14.11
N GLY A 117 15.69 14.58 12.99
CA GLY A 117 14.37 13.97 12.82
C GLY A 117 13.20 14.90 13.11
N VAL A 118 13.46 16.19 13.37
CA VAL A 118 12.38 17.20 13.46
C VAL A 118 11.76 17.40 12.09
N ARG A 119 10.45 17.38 12.02
CA ARG A 119 9.70 17.49 10.75
C ARG A 119 9.33 18.92 10.40
N GLU A 120 9.07 19.74 11.41
CA GLU A 120 8.64 21.12 11.21
C GLU A 120 9.08 21.98 12.40
N VAL A 121 9.53 23.18 12.10
CA VAL A 121 9.85 24.21 13.12
C VAL A 121 8.79 25.29 13.00
N LEU A 122 8.03 25.50 14.06
CA LEU A 122 6.95 26.49 14.10
C LEU A 122 7.44 27.77 14.78
N PRO A 123 7.08 28.95 14.25
CA PRO A 123 7.54 30.21 14.80
C PRO A 123 6.95 30.52 16.17
N THR A 124 7.68 31.24 16.97
CA THR A 124 7.20 31.88 18.22
C THR A 124 7.19 33.40 18.08
N PRO A 125 6.11 34.08 18.51
CA PRO A 125 4.92 33.58 19.21
C PRO A 125 4.04 32.68 18.34
N LEU A 126 3.56 31.57 18.92
CA LEU A 126 2.81 30.56 18.21
C LEU A 126 1.38 31.04 17.93
N ALA A 127 1.02 31.19 16.65
CA ALA A 127 -0.34 31.48 16.24
C ALA A 127 -1.17 30.19 16.09
N ARG A 128 -2.44 30.23 16.52
CA ARG A 128 -3.37 29.08 16.46
C ARG A 128 -3.48 28.47 15.05
N ASN A 129 -3.69 29.32 14.04
CA ASN A 129 -3.82 28.86 12.65
C ASN A 129 -2.57 28.13 12.15
N VAL A 130 -1.37 28.63 12.47
CA VAL A 130 -0.11 28.01 12.08
C VAL A 130 0.05 26.62 12.69
N LEU A 131 -0.28 26.47 13.99
CA LEU A 131 -0.25 25.17 14.66
C LEU A 131 -1.25 24.18 14.06
N ILE A 132 -2.52 24.58 13.92
CA ILE A 132 -3.56 23.68 13.44
C ILE A 132 -3.31 23.26 11.98
N GLU A 133 -2.89 24.18 11.12
CA GLU A 133 -2.51 23.84 9.74
C GLU A 133 -1.34 22.87 9.67
N ALA A 134 -0.31 23.04 10.49
CA ALA A 134 0.83 22.14 10.57
C ALA A 134 0.39 20.73 11.03
N VAL A 135 -0.44 20.66 12.06
CA VAL A 135 -0.99 19.39 12.57
C VAL A 135 -1.91 18.74 11.54
N ASP A 136 -2.71 19.48 10.83
CA ASP A 136 -3.59 18.97 9.75
C ASP A 136 -2.77 18.39 8.60
N ARG A 137 -1.72 19.09 8.15
CA ARG A 137 -0.78 18.54 7.14
C ARG A 137 -0.13 17.24 7.63
N PHE A 138 0.26 17.21 8.90
CA PHE A 138 0.85 16.01 9.50
C PHE A 138 -0.17 14.86 9.59
N GLN A 139 -1.39 15.12 10.06
CA GLN A 139 -2.46 14.14 10.13
C GLN A 139 -2.80 13.58 8.76
N GLN A 140 -2.97 14.42 7.74
CA GLN A 140 -3.21 13.97 6.37
C GLN A 140 -2.09 13.05 5.86
N ARG A 141 -0.82 13.38 6.16
CA ARG A 141 0.32 12.55 5.80
C ARG A 141 0.31 11.20 6.53
N ILE A 142 -0.03 11.18 7.83
CA ILE A 142 -0.20 9.94 8.60
C ILE A 142 -1.39 9.13 8.08
N GLU A 143 -2.50 9.76 7.78
CA GLU A 143 -3.67 9.08 7.23
C GLU A 143 -3.40 8.50 5.84
N LEU A 144 -2.63 9.20 5.01
CA LEU A 144 -2.14 8.67 3.74
C LEU A 144 -1.16 7.50 3.94
N ALA A 145 -0.31 7.56 4.98
CA ALA A 145 0.61 6.48 5.35
C ALA A 145 -0.08 5.37 6.15
N ARG A 146 -1.16 5.69 6.89
CA ARG A 146 -2.00 4.79 7.69
C ARG A 146 -3.27 4.34 6.98
N LYS A 147 -3.61 4.92 5.82
CA LYS A 147 -4.54 4.20 4.95
C LYS A 147 -3.99 2.80 4.93
N PRO A 148 -4.78 1.79 5.37
CA PRO A 148 -4.27 0.42 5.41
C PRO A 148 -3.53 0.27 4.11
N VAL A 149 -2.23 -0.09 4.20
CA VAL A 149 -1.48 -0.49 2.99
C VAL A 149 -2.51 -1.32 2.30
N HIS A 150 -3.08 -0.81 1.22
CA HIS A 150 -4.17 -1.50 0.54
C HIS A 150 -3.63 -2.89 0.46
N GLN A 151 -4.21 -3.84 1.24
CA GLN A 151 -3.77 -5.22 1.15
C GLN A 151 -4.23 -5.63 -0.22
N CYS A 152 -3.50 -5.11 -1.20
CA CYS A 152 -3.68 -5.52 -2.55
C CYS A 152 -3.56 -7.03 -2.55
N LYS A 153 -4.57 -7.70 -3.03
CA LYS A 153 -4.54 -9.14 -3.18
C LYS A 153 -4.13 -9.48 -4.59
N VAL A 154 -3.07 -10.25 -4.71
CA VAL A 154 -2.57 -10.74 -5.99
C VAL A 154 -3.09 -12.16 -6.22
N LEU A 155 -3.92 -12.32 -7.24
CA LEU A 155 -4.57 -13.59 -7.60
C LEU A 155 -4.04 -14.05 -8.96
N ALA A 156 -3.31 -15.18 -8.99
CA ALA A 156 -2.71 -15.72 -10.21
C ALA A 156 -3.52 -16.90 -10.73
N PHE A 157 -3.97 -16.85 -11.97
CA PHE A 157 -4.66 -17.92 -12.66
C PHE A 157 -3.69 -18.63 -13.61
N VAL A 158 -3.57 -19.95 -13.46
CA VAL A 158 -2.61 -20.77 -14.23
C VAL A 158 -3.36 -21.90 -14.92
N SER A 159 -3.15 -22.04 -16.23
CA SER A 159 -3.79 -23.09 -17.01
C SER A 159 -3.08 -24.44 -16.82
N CYS A 160 -3.76 -25.46 -16.28
CA CYS A 160 -3.21 -26.82 -16.21
C CYS A 160 -3.10 -27.48 -17.58
N LYS A 161 -3.93 -27.03 -18.54
CA LYS A 161 -3.95 -27.48 -19.92
C LYS A 161 -4.57 -26.40 -20.79
N GLY A 162 -4.11 -26.25 -22.04
CA GLY A 162 -4.73 -25.33 -23.00
C GLY A 162 -6.25 -25.56 -23.08
N GLY A 163 -7.00 -24.46 -23.06
CA GLY A 163 -8.47 -24.51 -23.07
C GLY A 163 -9.12 -24.81 -21.70
N SER A 164 -8.36 -24.79 -20.59
CA SER A 164 -8.95 -25.01 -19.25
C SER A 164 -9.84 -23.86 -18.79
N GLY A 165 -9.77 -22.68 -19.42
CA GLY A 165 -10.55 -21.49 -19.09
C GLY A 165 -9.91 -20.57 -18.04
N ALA A 166 -8.59 -20.65 -17.84
CA ALA A 166 -7.89 -19.78 -16.88
C ALA A 166 -8.06 -18.29 -17.25
N THR A 167 -7.78 -17.91 -18.49
CA THR A 167 -7.96 -16.54 -19.01
C THR A 167 -9.41 -16.07 -18.87
N PHE A 168 -10.39 -16.92 -19.18
CA PHE A 168 -11.80 -16.60 -19.01
C PHE A 168 -12.15 -16.31 -17.56
N LEU A 169 -11.66 -17.12 -16.62
CA LEU A 169 -11.89 -16.89 -15.20
C LEU A 169 -11.17 -15.65 -14.70
N ALA A 170 -9.92 -15.42 -15.09
CA ALA A 170 -9.15 -14.25 -14.70
C ALA A 170 -9.86 -12.94 -15.14
N THR A 171 -10.28 -12.86 -16.39
CA THR A 171 -10.95 -11.68 -16.96
C THR A 171 -12.32 -11.43 -16.31
N ASN A 172 -13.14 -12.47 -16.12
CA ASN A 172 -14.46 -12.34 -15.52
C ASN A 172 -14.41 -12.04 -14.03
N ILE A 173 -13.48 -12.61 -13.27
CA ILE A 173 -13.29 -12.30 -11.85
C ILE A 173 -12.79 -10.87 -11.69
N ALA A 174 -11.85 -10.42 -12.54
CA ALA A 174 -11.40 -9.03 -12.54
C ALA A 174 -12.57 -8.06 -12.79
N TYR A 175 -13.38 -8.34 -13.82
CA TYR A 175 -14.56 -7.55 -14.13
C TYR A 175 -15.58 -7.55 -12.98
N ALA A 176 -15.89 -8.71 -12.41
CA ALA A 176 -16.85 -8.84 -11.31
C ALA A 176 -16.41 -8.08 -10.05
N LEU A 177 -15.14 -8.16 -9.68
CA LEU A 177 -14.60 -7.40 -8.55
C LEU A 177 -14.71 -5.88 -8.76
N ALA A 178 -14.49 -5.42 -9.98
CA ALA A 178 -14.62 -4.01 -10.31
C ALA A 178 -16.07 -3.55 -10.40
N ALA A 179 -16.92 -4.29 -11.12
CA ALA A 179 -18.28 -3.89 -11.42
C ALA A 179 -19.26 -4.12 -10.25
N LEU A 180 -19.12 -5.23 -9.51
CA LEU A 180 -20.06 -5.60 -8.46
C LEU A 180 -19.60 -5.19 -7.08
N GLU A 181 -18.29 -5.26 -6.81
CA GLU A 181 -17.71 -4.95 -5.50
C GLU A 181 -17.04 -3.58 -5.44
N ASN A 182 -17.08 -2.82 -6.54
CA ASN A 182 -16.47 -1.49 -6.69
C ASN A 182 -14.99 -1.43 -6.25
N LYS A 183 -14.24 -2.52 -6.49
CA LYS A 183 -12.80 -2.60 -6.19
C LYS A 183 -11.99 -2.01 -7.33
N ARG A 184 -10.83 -1.44 -7.00
CA ARG A 184 -9.84 -1.03 -8.00
C ARG A 184 -9.06 -2.26 -8.42
N VAL A 185 -9.14 -2.62 -9.70
CA VAL A 185 -8.58 -3.87 -10.23
C VAL A 185 -7.60 -3.59 -11.34
N ALA A 186 -6.44 -4.24 -11.28
CA ALA A 186 -5.51 -4.37 -12.40
C ALA A 186 -5.51 -5.83 -12.88
N LEU A 187 -5.64 -6.04 -14.18
CA LEU A 187 -5.43 -7.33 -14.82
C LEU A 187 -4.14 -7.28 -15.62
N PHE A 188 -3.24 -8.22 -15.36
CA PHE A 188 -1.99 -8.39 -16.11
C PHE A 188 -2.01 -9.70 -16.89
N ASP A 189 -1.83 -9.63 -18.21
CA ASP A 189 -1.70 -10.80 -19.05
C ASP A 189 -0.23 -11.22 -19.20
N PHE A 190 0.20 -12.13 -18.34
CA PHE A 190 1.53 -12.74 -18.37
C PHE A 190 1.61 -14.03 -19.17
N ASN A 191 0.61 -14.33 -19.99
CA ASN A 191 0.75 -15.35 -21.04
C ASN A 191 1.48 -14.71 -22.23
N LEU A 192 2.79 -14.48 -22.05
CA LEU A 192 3.58 -13.58 -22.91
C LEU A 192 3.77 -14.06 -24.36
N GLN A 193 3.48 -15.32 -24.66
CA GLN A 193 3.61 -15.88 -26.00
C GLN A 193 2.29 -15.89 -26.79
N PHE A 194 1.19 -16.15 -26.08
CA PHE A 194 -0.13 -16.33 -26.68
C PHE A 194 -1.22 -15.76 -25.76
N GLY A 195 -1.00 -14.53 -25.26
CA GLY A 195 -1.95 -13.86 -24.37
C GLY A 195 -3.12 -13.29 -25.16
N ASP A 196 -4.32 -13.75 -24.81
CA ASP A 196 -5.58 -13.39 -25.46
C ASP A 196 -6.58 -12.72 -24.49
N ALA A 197 -6.13 -12.31 -23.29
CA ALA A 197 -7.03 -11.76 -22.28
C ALA A 197 -7.71 -10.46 -22.76
N SER A 198 -7.05 -9.66 -23.61
CA SER A 198 -7.62 -8.46 -24.21
C SER A 198 -8.86 -8.74 -25.05
N LEU A 199 -8.94 -9.87 -25.77
CA LEU A 199 -10.07 -10.22 -26.61
C LEU A 199 -11.37 -10.47 -25.83
N PHE A 200 -11.28 -10.72 -24.51
CA PHE A 200 -12.45 -10.89 -23.63
C PHE A 200 -13.01 -9.57 -23.10
N LEU A 201 -12.25 -8.47 -23.21
CA LEU A 201 -12.54 -7.23 -22.52
C LEU A 201 -12.55 -6.00 -23.42
N HIS A 202 -11.92 -6.07 -24.59
CA HIS A 202 -11.73 -4.92 -25.47
C HIS A 202 -11.71 -5.33 -26.95
N ASP A 203 -12.36 -4.55 -27.81
CA ASP A 203 -12.54 -4.89 -29.23
C ASP A 203 -11.39 -4.45 -30.14
N SER A 204 -10.42 -3.68 -29.62
CA SER A 204 -9.30 -3.13 -30.40
C SER A 204 -7.96 -3.66 -29.92
N PRO A 205 -6.94 -3.72 -30.76
CA PRO A 205 -5.60 -4.10 -30.35
C PRO A 205 -5.08 -3.23 -29.19
N PRO A 206 -4.36 -3.81 -28.23
CA PRO A 206 -3.82 -3.07 -27.08
C PRO A 206 -2.76 -2.05 -27.55
N PRO A 207 -2.89 -0.77 -27.18
CA PRO A 207 -1.93 0.26 -27.58
C PRO A 207 -0.56 0.10 -26.89
N THR A 208 -0.52 -0.58 -25.77
CA THR A 208 0.66 -0.76 -24.92
C THR A 208 0.63 -2.14 -24.28
N SER A 209 1.78 -2.75 -24.15
CA SER A 209 1.96 -4.09 -23.56
C SER A 209 2.89 -4.07 -22.33
N ILE A 210 2.95 -5.19 -21.60
CA ILE A 210 3.92 -5.40 -20.51
C ILE A 210 5.37 -5.17 -21.02
N ALA A 211 5.68 -5.52 -22.27
CA ALA A 211 6.98 -5.32 -22.85
C ALA A 211 7.34 -3.84 -23.01
N ASP A 212 6.37 -3.00 -23.35
CA ASP A 212 6.60 -1.55 -23.50
C ASP A 212 6.81 -0.86 -22.15
N VAL A 213 6.09 -1.31 -21.12
CA VAL A 213 6.32 -0.89 -19.73
C VAL A 213 7.70 -1.35 -19.25
N ALA A 214 8.11 -2.59 -19.54
CA ALA A 214 9.40 -3.13 -19.16
C ALA A 214 10.58 -2.34 -19.77
N ARG A 215 10.45 -1.83 -21.01
CA ARG A 215 11.47 -0.95 -21.63
C ARG A 215 11.69 0.34 -20.87
N GLN A 216 10.68 0.84 -20.19
CA GLN A 216 10.69 2.11 -19.46
C GLN A 216 10.54 1.92 -17.94
N ILE A 217 10.92 0.77 -17.41
CA ILE A 217 10.67 0.35 -16.04
C ILE A 217 11.22 1.33 -14.99
N GLN A 218 12.31 2.04 -15.29
CA GLN A 218 12.90 3.04 -14.41
C GLN A 218 11.98 4.26 -14.18
N ARG A 219 11.07 4.52 -15.11
CA ARG A 219 10.11 5.63 -15.05
C ARG A 219 8.76 5.19 -14.49
N LEU A 220 8.61 3.90 -14.16
CA LEU A 220 7.33 3.35 -13.75
C LEU A 220 6.88 3.92 -12.41
N ASP A 221 5.79 4.65 -12.46
CA ASP A 221 4.97 5.14 -11.35
C ASP A 221 3.49 4.83 -11.58
N GLY A 222 2.63 5.25 -10.66
CA GLY A 222 1.18 4.98 -10.77
C GLY A 222 0.52 5.64 -11.99
N SER A 223 0.96 6.84 -12.36
CA SER A 223 0.43 7.57 -13.51
C SER A 223 0.83 6.92 -14.83
N PHE A 224 2.09 6.52 -14.93
CA PHE A 224 2.59 5.81 -16.11
C PHE A 224 1.94 4.43 -16.24
N LEU A 225 1.78 3.69 -15.13
CA LEU A 225 1.06 2.41 -15.15
C LEU A 225 -0.37 2.60 -15.64
N ALA A 226 -1.13 3.54 -15.05
CA ALA A 226 -2.51 3.80 -15.44
C ALA A 226 -2.65 4.20 -16.92
N SER A 227 -1.75 5.04 -17.45
CA SER A 227 -1.76 5.44 -18.86
C SER A 227 -1.33 4.34 -19.83
N SER A 228 -0.61 3.32 -19.33
CA SER A 228 -0.19 2.15 -20.13
C SER A 228 -1.25 1.03 -20.15
N MET A 229 -2.28 1.13 -19.33
CA MET A 229 -3.34 0.12 -19.25
C MET A 229 -4.51 0.47 -20.17
N ILE A 230 -5.17 -0.55 -20.71
CA ILE A 230 -6.45 -0.42 -21.38
C ILE A 230 -7.51 -0.16 -20.30
N PRO A 231 -8.24 0.97 -20.34
CA PRO A 231 -9.31 1.23 -19.39
C PRO A 231 -10.55 0.39 -19.75
N ILE A 232 -10.94 -0.55 -18.89
CA ILE A 232 -12.12 -1.40 -19.08
C ILE A 232 -13.32 -0.80 -18.34
N LEU A 233 -13.11 -0.38 -17.09
CA LEU A 233 -14.07 0.39 -16.26
C LEU A 233 -13.33 1.53 -15.58
N PRO A 234 -14.00 2.53 -14.98
CA PRO A 234 -13.32 3.62 -14.28
C PRO A 234 -12.35 3.16 -13.18
N ASN A 235 -12.60 1.99 -12.62
CA ASN A 235 -11.82 1.35 -11.55
C ASN A 235 -11.12 0.06 -12.00
N PHE A 236 -11.10 -0.25 -13.30
CA PHE A 236 -10.49 -1.47 -13.83
C PHE A 236 -9.66 -1.18 -15.07
N GLY A 237 -8.37 -1.48 -14.99
CA GLY A 237 -7.44 -1.40 -16.13
C GLY A 237 -6.80 -2.76 -16.41
N MET A 238 -6.44 -2.97 -17.67
CA MET A 238 -5.76 -4.17 -18.12
C MET A 238 -4.44 -3.82 -18.80
N LEU A 239 -3.36 -4.52 -18.44
CA LEU A 239 -2.08 -4.46 -19.13
C LEU A 239 -1.90 -5.75 -19.92
N ALA A 240 -1.87 -5.62 -21.24
CA ALA A 240 -1.86 -6.74 -22.17
C ALA A 240 -0.49 -7.40 -22.32
N ALA A 241 -0.46 -8.66 -22.71
CA ALA A 241 0.72 -9.32 -23.25
C ALA A 241 1.17 -8.64 -24.56
N PRO A 242 2.45 -8.75 -24.93
CA PRO A 242 2.91 -8.25 -26.23
C PRO A 242 2.30 -9.08 -27.38
N GLU A 243 1.84 -8.41 -28.45
CA GLU A 243 1.33 -9.08 -29.64
C GLU A 243 2.40 -9.90 -30.37
N GLU A 244 3.64 -9.41 -30.31
CA GLU A 244 4.80 -10.06 -30.94
C GLU A 244 5.57 -10.82 -29.84
N PRO A 245 5.61 -12.18 -29.89
CA PRO A 245 6.28 -12.99 -28.85
C PRO A 245 7.75 -12.64 -28.63
N GLU A 246 8.44 -12.14 -29.67
CA GLU A 246 9.85 -11.72 -29.58
C GLU A 246 10.03 -10.54 -28.60
N LYS A 247 9.03 -9.68 -28.46
CA LYS A 247 9.06 -8.57 -27.49
C LYS A 247 9.04 -9.04 -26.05
N ALA A 248 8.57 -10.25 -25.79
CA ALA A 248 8.59 -10.84 -24.45
C ALA A 248 10.02 -11.05 -23.91
N ALA A 249 11.00 -11.24 -24.78
CA ALA A 249 12.40 -11.51 -24.40
C ALA A 249 13.06 -10.37 -23.59
N ILE A 250 12.53 -9.16 -23.64
CA ILE A 250 13.07 -8.04 -22.86
C ILE A 250 12.57 -8.02 -21.42
N ILE A 251 11.50 -8.77 -21.12
CA ILE A 251 10.91 -8.81 -19.78
C ILE A 251 11.81 -9.68 -18.88
N LYS A 252 12.13 -9.14 -17.71
CA LYS A 252 12.99 -9.79 -16.73
C LYS A 252 12.29 -9.89 -15.38
N PRO A 253 12.72 -10.80 -14.48
CA PRO A 253 12.12 -10.94 -13.15
C PRO A 253 12.11 -9.64 -12.33
N GLU A 254 13.15 -8.81 -12.45
CA GLU A 254 13.19 -7.49 -11.79
C GLU A 254 12.12 -6.52 -12.31
N HIS A 255 11.75 -6.60 -13.59
CA HIS A 255 10.65 -5.80 -14.16
C HIS A 255 9.31 -6.23 -13.57
N VAL A 256 9.10 -7.54 -13.40
CA VAL A 256 7.91 -8.09 -12.73
C VAL A 256 7.80 -7.54 -11.32
N LYS A 257 8.86 -7.67 -10.50
CA LYS A 257 8.87 -7.16 -9.12
C LYS A 257 8.53 -5.68 -9.06
N ARG A 258 9.12 -4.86 -9.93
CA ARG A 258 8.87 -3.42 -9.97
C ARG A 258 7.43 -3.09 -10.38
N LEU A 259 6.88 -3.80 -11.37
CA LEU A 259 5.50 -3.64 -11.82
C LEU A 259 4.51 -3.91 -10.67
N PHE A 260 4.68 -5.02 -9.96
CA PHE A 260 3.84 -5.37 -8.82
C PHE A 260 3.98 -4.39 -7.66
N GLN A 261 5.21 -3.96 -7.32
CA GLN A 261 5.44 -2.95 -6.29
C GLN A 261 4.67 -1.66 -6.54
N VAL A 262 4.59 -1.22 -7.80
CA VAL A 262 3.80 -0.04 -8.17
C VAL A 262 2.31 -0.36 -8.14
N ALA A 263 1.86 -1.43 -8.79
CA ALA A 263 0.45 -1.77 -8.88
C ALA A 263 -0.20 -1.96 -7.50
N MET A 264 0.48 -2.63 -6.57
CA MET A 264 -0.02 -2.90 -5.22
C MET A 264 -0.29 -1.63 -4.39
N GLN A 265 0.24 -0.48 -4.78
CA GLN A 265 -0.02 0.80 -4.10
C GLN A 265 -1.34 1.44 -4.55
N TYR A 266 -1.83 1.09 -5.74
CA TYR A 266 -2.96 1.80 -6.37
C TYR A 266 -4.21 0.93 -6.55
N TYR A 267 -4.06 -0.40 -6.54
CA TYR A 267 -5.15 -1.35 -6.79
C TYR A 267 -5.46 -2.19 -5.57
N ASP A 268 -6.74 -2.55 -5.39
CA ASP A 268 -7.20 -3.44 -4.33
C ASP A 268 -6.93 -4.91 -4.70
N PHE A 269 -6.99 -5.21 -6.01
CA PHE A 269 -6.68 -6.50 -6.57
C PHE A 269 -5.78 -6.37 -7.79
N VAL A 270 -4.77 -7.22 -7.86
CA VAL A 270 -4.03 -7.51 -9.09
C VAL A 270 -4.37 -8.94 -9.51
N ILE A 271 -5.07 -9.08 -10.61
CA ILE A 271 -5.39 -10.38 -11.22
C ILE A 271 -4.33 -10.64 -12.27
N VAL A 272 -3.83 -11.87 -12.32
CA VAL A 272 -2.79 -12.25 -13.28
C VAL A 272 -3.22 -13.49 -14.04
N ASP A 273 -3.25 -13.38 -15.36
CA ASP A 273 -3.37 -14.54 -16.24
C ASP A 273 -1.98 -15.02 -16.62
N ILE A 274 -1.65 -16.27 -16.30
CA ILE A 274 -0.33 -16.86 -16.54
C ILE A 274 -0.51 -18.06 -17.47
N GLY A 275 0.36 -18.13 -18.46
CA GLY A 275 0.49 -19.33 -19.29
C GLY A 275 0.84 -20.58 -18.46
N ARG A 276 0.92 -21.70 -19.10
CA ARG A 276 1.22 -23.00 -18.45
C ARG A 276 2.72 -23.24 -18.19
N GLU A 277 3.57 -22.43 -18.76
CA GLU A 277 5.02 -22.59 -18.65
C GLU A 277 5.52 -22.02 -17.31
N LEU A 278 6.38 -22.77 -16.62
CA LEU A 278 7.00 -22.38 -15.37
C LEU A 278 8.42 -21.91 -15.66
N ASP A 279 8.54 -20.80 -16.36
CA ASP A 279 9.80 -20.12 -16.61
C ASP A 279 10.15 -19.10 -15.48
N ALA A 280 11.28 -18.44 -15.60
CA ALA A 280 11.74 -17.47 -14.59
C ALA A 280 10.76 -16.29 -14.40
N ILE A 281 10.06 -15.87 -15.44
CA ILE A 281 9.07 -14.80 -15.39
C ILE A 281 7.83 -15.27 -14.66
N SER A 282 7.27 -16.42 -15.05
CA SER A 282 6.09 -17.02 -14.41
C SER A 282 6.35 -17.29 -12.92
N ILE A 283 7.53 -17.81 -12.56
CA ILE A 283 7.91 -18.01 -11.16
C ILE A 283 7.97 -16.67 -10.43
N SER A 284 8.58 -15.64 -11.02
CA SER A 284 8.64 -14.30 -10.41
C SER A 284 7.24 -13.70 -10.17
N VAL A 285 6.29 -13.97 -11.06
CA VAL A 285 4.88 -13.58 -10.89
C VAL A 285 4.23 -14.38 -9.76
N LEU A 286 4.41 -15.69 -9.75
CA LEU A 286 3.84 -16.58 -8.74
C LEU A 286 4.39 -16.28 -7.33
N ASP A 287 5.64 -15.83 -7.22
CA ASP A 287 6.22 -15.36 -5.96
C ASP A 287 5.48 -14.16 -5.38
N GLN A 288 4.95 -13.26 -6.22
CA GLN A 288 4.17 -12.09 -5.82
C GLN A 288 2.70 -12.43 -5.48
N ALA A 289 2.20 -13.60 -5.91
CA ALA A 289 0.80 -13.95 -5.71
C ALA A 289 0.48 -14.29 -4.25
N ASP A 290 -0.65 -13.82 -3.74
CA ASP A 290 -1.25 -14.29 -2.47
C ASP A 290 -1.94 -15.64 -2.65
N LEU A 291 -2.64 -15.81 -3.77
CA LEU A 291 -3.32 -17.07 -4.12
C LEU A 291 -3.02 -17.44 -5.57
N ILE A 292 -2.80 -18.72 -5.79
CA ILE A 292 -2.61 -19.31 -7.11
C ILE A 292 -3.78 -20.24 -7.39
N PHE A 293 -4.40 -20.04 -8.55
CA PHE A 293 -5.55 -20.83 -9.03
C PHE A 293 -5.15 -21.69 -10.23
N PRO A 294 -4.68 -22.95 -10.01
CA PRO A 294 -4.52 -23.91 -11.10
C PRO A 294 -5.91 -24.29 -11.62
N VAL A 295 -6.18 -23.97 -12.88
CA VAL A 295 -7.47 -24.22 -13.53
C VAL A 295 -7.38 -25.48 -14.38
N LEU A 296 -8.28 -26.43 -14.13
CA LEU A 296 -8.32 -27.72 -14.83
C LEU A 296 -9.75 -28.07 -15.27
N GLN A 297 -9.84 -28.92 -16.25
CA GLN A 297 -11.09 -29.57 -16.67
C GLN A 297 -11.18 -31.00 -16.14
N GLN A 298 -12.38 -31.57 -16.09
CA GLN A 298 -12.63 -32.95 -15.66
C GLN A 298 -12.18 -33.97 -16.71
N SER A 299 -10.89 -33.95 -17.04
CA SER A 299 -10.28 -34.92 -17.96
C SER A 299 -9.00 -35.51 -17.36
N LEU A 300 -8.70 -36.77 -17.65
CA LEU A 300 -7.52 -37.46 -17.14
C LEU A 300 -6.22 -36.70 -17.46
N PRO A 301 -6.00 -36.15 -18.68
CA PRO A 301 -4.81 -35.36 -18.96
C PRO A 301 -4.73 -34.08 -18.11
N SER A 302 -5.85 -33.39 -17.88
CA SER A 302 -5.89 -32.18 -17.05
C SER A 302 -5.57 -32.49 -15.57
N ILE A 303 -6.14 -33.55 -15.02
CA ILE A 303 -5.89 -34.01 -13.65
C ILE A 303 -4.41 -34.40 -13.49
N ARG A 304 -3.85 -35.12 -14.46
CA ARG A 304 -2.41 -35.47 -14.44
C ARG A 304 -1.51 -34.24 -14.45
N ASN A 305 -1.83 -33.24 -15.28
CA ASN A 305 -1.07 -31.99 -15.35
C ASN A 305 -1.23 -31.16 -14.07
N ALA A 306 -2.45 -31.08 -13.53
CA ALA A 306 -2.69 -30.41 -12.24
C ALA A 306 -1.84 -31.03 -11.12
N LYS A 307 -1.76 -32.37 -11.05
CA LYS A 307 -0.88 -33.06 -10.09
C LYS A 307 0.60 -32.71 -10.30
N ARG A 308 1.07 -32.66 -11.55
CA ARG A 308 2.47 -32.28 -11.87
C ARG A 308 2.74 -30.83 -11.46
N MET A 309 1.83 -29.92 -11.79
CA MET A 309 1.93 -28.51 -11.45
C MET A 309 1.94 -28.27 -9.93
N THR A 310 1.04 -28.93 -9.19
CA THR A 310 1.02 -28.86 -7.71
C THR A 310 2.32 -29.40 -7.10
N ASN A 311 2.87 -30.48 -7.64
CA ASN A 311 4.17 -30.99 -7.20
C ASN A 311 5.31 -30.01 -7.51
N ALA A 312 5.29 -29.34 -8.66
CA ALA A 312 6.26 -28.29 -8.99
C ALA A 312 6.15 -27.10 -8.02
N PHE A 313 4.94 -26.66 -7.67
CA PHE A 313 4.73 -25.58 -6.71
C PHE A 313 5.22 -25.95 -5.30
N ARG A 314 5.02 -27.20 -4.86
CA ARG A 314 5.58 -27.70 -3.59
C ARG A 314 7.12 -27.74 -3.62
N ALA A 315 7.71 -28.13 -4.75
CA ALA A 315 9.17 -28.08 -4.92
C ALA A 315 9.75 -26.66 -4.91
N LEU A 316 8.95 -25.66 -5.28
CA LEU A 316 9.24 -24.23 -5.14
C LEU A 316 8.95 -23.68 -3.74
N ASN A 317 8.58 -24.56 -2.78
CA ASN A 317 8.22 -24.21 -1.40
C ASN A 317 7.00 -23.30 -1.26
N TYR A 318 6.05 -23.33 -2.22
CA TYR A 318 4.78 -22.63 -2.04
C TYR A 318 3.91 -23.39 -1.03
N PRO A 319 3.36 -22.72 -0.02
CA PRO A 319 2.52 -23.35 0.99
C PRO A 319 1.18 -23.80 0.39
N ASP A 320 0.61 -24.89 0.91
CA ASP A 320 -0.63 -25.47 0.39
C ASP A 320 -1.83 -24.51 0.50
N ASP A 321 -1.83 -23.59 1.45
CA ASP A 321 -2.86 -22.55 1.61
C ASP A 321 -2.79 -21.44 0.55
N LYS A 322 -1.68 -21.30 -0.15
CA LYS A 322 -1.55 -20.43 -1.34
C LYS A 322 -2.23 -21.03 -2.57
N LEU A 323 -2.48 -22.34 -2.61
CA LEU A 323 -3.00 -23.04 -3.78
C LEU A 323 -4.51 -23.29 -3.65
N ARG A 324 -5.27 -22.93 -4.70
CA ARG A 324 -6.71 -23.15 -4.79
C ARG A 324 -7.05 -23.77 -6.14
N LEU A 325 -7.23 -25.09 -6.17
CA LEU A 325 -7.58 -25.80 -7.38
C LEU A 325 -8.98 -25.39 -7.86
N VAL A 326 -9.09 -25.03 -9.14
CA VAL A 326 -10.36 -24.69 -9.76
C VAL A 326 -10.69 -25.72 -10.83
N VAL A 327 -11.82 -26.40 -10.67
CA VAL A 327 -12.35 -27.31 -11.66
C VAL A 327 -13.38 -26.56 -12.51
N ASN A 328 -13.06 -26.39 -13.78
CA ASN A 328 -13.90 -25.69 -14.74
C ASN A 328 -14.33 -26.70 -15.82
N ARG A 329 -15.57 -27.10 -15.78
CA ARG A 329 -16.28 -28.07 -16.70
C ARG A 329 -15.57 -29.36 -17.01
#